data_ab50a5d39b6b0152712f49f5524fbd33
#
_entry.id   ab50a5d39b6b0152712f49f5524fbd33
#
_cell.length_a   1.000
_cell.length_b   1.000
_cell.length_c   1.000
_cell.angle_alpha   90.00
_cell.angle_beta   90.00
_cell.angle_gamma   90.00
#
_symmetry.space_group_name_H-M   'P 1'
#
loop_
_entity.id
_entity.type
_entity.pdbx_description
1 polymer ?
#
loop_
_entity_poly.entity_id
_entity_poly.type
_entity_poly.pdbx_seq_one_letter_code
_entity_poly.pdbx_strand_id
1 'polypeptide(L)'
;CKCGDQDSYPAIVTMVNDRIIKISLSPLDSGEFPYDVMVWQDRLDHWAGIGVARQMRECQKGANAAIRNIMDNAGLSSGPQIIVNKEVIVPANGKWELVPRKVWWTKPNVTVDDVNKAFTIVNIQTLQQELMAILDLWLKRAEDATGLPMLLQGQQGKAPDTVGGMQILNNNGTSV
;
A
#
# COMPACT_ATOMS: atom_id res chain seq x y z
N CYS A 1 -39.74 -29.52 1.78
CA CYS A 1 -41.21 -29.56 1.70
C CYS A 1 -41.65 -31.00 1.82
N LYS A 2 -42.67 -31.29 2.66
CA LYS A 2 -43.31 -32.60 2.71
C LYS A 2 -44.44 -32.61 1.68
N CYS A 3 -44.38 -33.52 0.75
CA CYS A 3 -45.43 -33.72 -0.24
C CYS A 3 -45.85 -35.19 -0.16
N GLY A 4 -47.14 -35.46 0.25
CA GLY A 4 -47.62 -36.81 0.45
C GLY A 4 -47.07 -37.50 1.71
N ASP A 5 -47.27 -38.79 1.82
CA ASP A 5 -46.89 -39.63 2.98
C ASP A 5 -45.38 -39.61 3.27
N GLN A 6 -44.93 -38.62 4.04
CA GLN A 6 -43.61 -38.49 4.69
C GLN A 6 -42.34 -38.34 3.81
N ASP A 7 -42.39 -38.26 2.52
CA ASP A 7 -41.21 -38.03 1.69
C ASP A 7 -40.78 -36.56 1.70
N SER A 8 -39.52 -36.28 2.03
CA SER A 8 -38.90 -34.97 1.93
C SER A 8 -38.13 -34.85 0.62
N TYR A 9 -38.48 -33.85 -0.18
CA TYR A 9 -37.80 -33.59 -1.45
C TYR A 9 -36.89 -32.35 -1.33
N PRO A 10 -35.71 -32.36 -1.90
CA PRO A 10 -34.83 -31.20 -1.96
C PRO A 10 -35.51 -30.12 -2.82
N ALA A 11 -35.68 -28.93 -2.28
CA ALA A 11 -36.29 -27.81 -2.98
C ALA A 11 -35.48 -26.54 -2.85
N ILE A 12 -35.41 -25.76 -3.93
CA ILE A 12 -34.78 -24.44 -3.96
C ILE A 12 -35.85 -23.39 -3.65
N VAL A 13 -35.62 -22.64 -2.60
CA VAL A 13 -36.50 -21.55 -2.16
C VAL A 13 -35.83 -20.23 -2.49
N THR A 14 -36.42 -19.43 -3.38
CA THR A 14 -35.97 -18.08 -3.66
C THR A 14 -36.70 -17.10 -2.75
N MET A 15 -35.96 -16.35 -1.94
CA MET A 15 -36.47 -15.38 -0.99
C MET A 15 -35.93 -13.99 -1.28
N VAL A 16 -36.76 -12.97 -1.08
CA VAL A 16 -36.33 -11.57 -1.04
C VAL A 16 -36.79 -10.99 0.29
N ASN A 17 -35.82 -10.60 1.11
CA ASN A 17 -36.05 -10.33 2.52
C ASN A 17 -36.75 -11.50 3.19
N ASP A 18 -37.93 -11.29 3.81
CA ASP A 18 -38.72 -12.33 4.50
C ASP A 18 -39.82 -12.94 3.61
N ARG A 19 -39.88 -12.62 2.33
CA ARG A 19 -40.93 -13.11 1.41
C ARG A 19 -40.38 -14.16 0.47
N ILE A 20 -41.01 -15.31 0.43
CA ILE A 20 -40.74 -16.38 -0.53
C ILE A 20 -41.38 -15.99 -1.87
N ILE A 21 -40.59 -15.90 -2.92
CA ILE A 21 -41.05 -15.55 -4.28
C ILE A 21 -41.29 -16.80 -5.12
N LYS A 22 -40.41 -17.80 -4.97
CA LYS A 22 -40.49 -19.02 -5.79
C LYS A 22 -40.00 -20.21 -4.98
N ILE A 23 -40.67 -21.35 -5.18
CA ILE A 23 -40.21 -22.67 -4.72
C ILE A 23 -40.19 -23.58 -5.92
N SER A 24 -39.05 -24.22 -6.18
CA SER A 24 -38.91 -25.22 -7.24
C SER A 24 -38.19 -26.45 -6.69
N LEU A 25 -38.46 -27.61 -7.25
CA LEU A 25 -37.69 -28.82 -6.91
C LEU A 25 -36.22 -28.62 -7.35
N SER A 26 -35.30 -29.21 -6.58
CA SER A 26 -33.88 -29.18 -6.98
C SER A 26 -33.70 -29.89 -8.33
N PRO A 27 -32.99 -29.29 -9.31
CA PRO A 27 -32.71 -29.94 -10.58
C PRO A 27 -31.63 -31.03 -10.47
N LEU A 28 -30.97 -31.14 -9.31
CA LEU A 28 -29.92 -32.12 -9.07
C LEU A 28 -30.45 -33.33 -8.30
N ASP A 29 -30.26 -34.52 -8.84
CA ASP A 29 -30.64 -35.79 -8.22
C ASP A 29 -29.84 -36.06 -6.94
N SER A 30 -28.62 -35.49 -6.82
CA SER A 30 -27.78 -35.60 -5.62
C SER A 30 -28.34 -34.89 -4.39
N GLY A 31 -29.28 -33.95 -4.56
CA GLY A 31 -29.77 -33.11 -3.47
C GLY A 31 -28.77 -32.10 -2.93
N GLU A 32 -27.59 -32.02 -3.52
CA GLU A 32 -26.54 -31.06 -3.16
C GLU A 32 -26.86 -29.65 -3.64
N PHE A 33 -26.12 -28.69 -3.10
CA PHE A 33 -26.28 -27.29 -3.48
C PHE A 33 -25.73 -27.07 -4.92
N PRO A 34 -26.47 -26.44 -5.83
CA PRO A 34 -26.06 -26.31 -7.25
C PRO A 34 -24.93 -25.27 -7.51
N TYR A 35 -24.21 -24.92 -6.49
CA TYR A 35 -23.13 -23.93 -6.58
C TYR A 35 -21.89 -24.47 -5.88
N ASP A 36 -20.77 -24.46 -6.59
CA ASP A 36 -19.46 -24.67 -6.02
C ASP A 36 -18.88 -23.36 -5.50
N VAL A 37 -18.31 -23.40 -4.32
CA VAL A 37 -17.68 -22.24 -3.70
C VAL A 37 -16.18 -22.33 -3.93
N MET A 38 -15.64 -21.41 -4.73
CA MET A 38 -14.21 -21.27 -4.90
C MET A 38 -13.70 -20.14 -4.00
N VAL A 39 -12.80 -20.45 -3.10
CA VAL A 39 -12.18 -19.51 -2.17
C VAL A 39 -10.69 -19.44 -2.40
N TRP A 40 -10.08 -18.29 -2.16
CA TRP A 40 -8.63 -18.12 -2.26
C TRP A 40 -7.90 -18.80 -1.09
N GLN A 41 -8.43 -18.62 0.11
CA GLN A 41 -7.95 -19.30 1.32
C GLN A 41 -9.15 -19.71 2.16
N ASP A 42 -9.18 -20.95 2.59
CA ASP A 42 -10.24 -21.48 3.44
C ASP A 42 -10.26 -20.84 4.82
N ARG A 43 -11.45 -20.73 5.36
CA ARG A 43 -11.72 -20.26 6.70
C ARG A 43 -12.59 -21.26 7.44
N LEU A 44 -12.10 -21.78 8.57
CA LEU A 44 -12.71 -22.88 9.32
C LEU A 44 -14.13 -22.60 9.81
N ASP A 45 -14.51 -21.34 9.99
CA ASP A 45 -15.76 -20.93 10.62
C ASP A 45 -16.76 -20.28 9.65
N HIS A 46 -16.42 -20.21 8.37
CA HIS A 46 -17.23 -19.47 7.42
C HIS A 46 -17.10 -20.02 5.99
N TRP A 47 -18.20 -20.20 5.29
CA TRP A 47 -18.25 -20.71 3.92
C TRP A 47 -17.55 -19.80 2.89
N ALA A 48 -17.50 -18.51 3.13
CA ALA A 48 -16.75 -17.56 2.31
C ALA A 48 -15.35 -17.42 2.89
N GLY A 49 -14.35 -17.84 2.16
CA GLY A 49 -12.95 -17.76 2.54
C GLY A 49 -12.38 -16.34 2.65
N ILE A 50 -11.08 -16.24 2.73
CA ILE A 50 -10.35 -14.98 2.77
C ILE A 50 -9.84 -14.68 1.36
N GLY A 51 -10.19 -13.52 0.81
CA GLY A 51 -9.68 -13.07 -0.49
C GLY A 51 -8.31 -12.40 -0.40
N VAL A 52 -7.58 -12.39 -1.52
CA VAL A 52 -6.24 -11.77 -1.68
C VAL A 52 -6.19 -10.33 -1.17
N ALA A 53 -7.21 -9.53 -1.47
CA ALA A 53 -7.26 -8.13 -1.03
C ALA A 53 -7.21 -7.97 0.49
N ARG A 54 -7.76 -8.92 1.24
CA ARG A 54 -7.71 -8.91 2.71
C ARG A 54 -6.32 -9.25 3.23
N GLN A 55 -5.63 -10.19 2.59
CA GLN A 55 -4.25 -10.55 2.93
C GLN A 55 -3.28 -9.40 2.65
N MET A 56 -3.45 -8.72 1.51
CA MET A 56 -2.59 -7.60 1.12
C MET A 56 -2.83 -6.31 1.91
N ARG A 57 -3.92 -6.18 2.63
CA ARG A 57 -4.34 -4.93 3.28
C ARG A 57 -3.25 -4.28 4.13
N GLU A 58 -2.58 -5.06 4.97
CA GLU A 58 -1.56 -4.52 5.88
C GLU A 58 -0.27 -4.18 5.12
N CYS A 59 0.10 -4.99 4.13
CA CYS A 59 1.24 -4.71 3.26
C CYS A 59 1.02 -3.41 2.46
N GLN A 60 -0.18 -3.21 1.94
CA GLN A 60 -0.55 -1.99 1.23
C GLN A 60 -0.49 -0.74 2.12
N LYS A 61 -0.97 -0.85 3.37
CA LYS A 61 -0.87 0.26 4.33
C LYS A 61 0.60 0.61 4.62
N GLY A 62 1.45 -0.40 4.82
CA GLY A 62 2.88 -0.23 5.05
C GLY A 62 3.59 0.42 3.85
N ALA A 63 3.33 -0.05 2.64
CA ALA A 63 3.86 0.54 1.42
C ALA A 63 3.42 2.00 1.22
N ASN A 64 2.14 2.29 1.45
CA ASN A 64 1.62 3.67 1.37
C ASN A 64 2.27 4.60 2.40
N ALA A 65 2.52 4.10 3.63
CA ALA A 65 3.21 4.88 4.66
C ALA A 65 4.68 5.12 4.27
N ALA A 66 5.37 4.12 3.74
CA ALA A 66 6.74 4.27 3.24
C ALA A 66 6.83 5.31 2.11
N ILE A 67 5.92 5.28 1.13
CA ILE A 67 5.88 6.25 0.04
C ILE A 67 5.65 7.68 0.56
N ARG A 68 4.75 7.87 1.52
CA ARG A 68 4.52 9.19 2.14
C ARG A 68 5.79 9.70 2.82
N ASN A 69 6.47 8.84 3.59
CA ASN A 69 7.72 9.21 4.26
C ASN A 69 8.82 9.57 3.25
N ILE A 70 8.89 8.87 2.11
CA ILE A 70 9.82 9.21 1.01
C ILE A 70 9.51 10.61 0.47
N MET A 71 8.24 10.91 0.19
CA MET A 71 7.81 12.21 -0.31
C MET A 71 8.07 13.33 0.70
N ASP A 72 7.76 13.11 1.97
CA ASP A 72 7.98 14.09 3.04
C ASP A 72 9.47 14.36 3.24
N ASN A 73 10.30 13.30 3.27
CA ASN A 73 11.75 13.45 3.35
C ASN A 73 12.32 14.16 2.11
N ALA A 74 11.84 13.83 0.91
CA ALA A 74 12.23 14.52 -0.31
C ALA A 74 11.87 16.01 -0.26
N GLY A 75 10.68 16.34 0.23
CA GLY A 75 10.24 17.73 0.41
C GLY A 75 11.10 18.50 1.41
N LEU A 76 11.41 17.88 2.56
CA LEU A 76 12.24 18.50 3.60
C LEU A 76 13.71 18.63 3.18
N SER A 77 14.24 17.67 2.44
CA SER A 77 15.64 17.66 1.98
C SER A 77 15.87 18.38 0.65
N SER A 78 14.80 18.82 -0.03
CA SER A 78 14.90 19.46 -1.35
C SER A 78 15.59 20.83 -1.33
N GLY A 79 15.74 21.44 -0.15
CA GLY A 79 16.43 22.71 0.00
C GLY A 79 16.92 22.95 1.42
N PRO A 80 17.93 23.77 1.59
CA PRO A 80 18.45 24.14 2.91
C PRO A 80 17.39 24.92 3.69
N GLN A 81 17.24 24.60 4.96
CA GLN A 81 16.49 25.45 5.88
C GLN A 81 17.39 26.56 6.38
N ILE A 82 16.90 27.79 6.35
CA ILE A 82 17.68 28.97 6.72
C ILE A 82 17.09 29.59 7.97
N ILE A 83 17.92 29.66 8.99
CA ILE A 83 17.62 30.39 10.21
C ILE A 83 18.21 31.79 10.06
N VAL A 84 17.39 32.82 10.22
CA VAL A 84 17.79 34.20 10.04
C VAL A 84 17.64 34.97 11.35
N ASN A 85 18.72 35.66 11.77
CA ASN A 85 18.66 36.53 12.91
C ASN A 85 18.06 37.91 12.47
N LYS A 86 16.80 38.14 12.85
CA LYS A 86 16.05 39.35 12.51
C LYS A 86 16.56 40.61 13.21
N GLU A 87 17.38 40.48 14.23
CA GLU A 87 17.96 41.63 14.94
C GLU A 87 19.13 42.23 14.19
N VAL A 88 19.79 41.42 13.34
CA VAL A 88 20.98 41.81 12.58
C VAL A 88 20.65 42.33 11.21
N ILE A 89 19.74 41.71 10.51
CA ILE A 89 19.43 42.02 9.10
C ILE A 89 17.93 42.20 8.86
N VAL A 90 17.63 42.99 7.83
CA VAL A 90 16.26 43.22 7.35
C VAL A 90 16.25 43.12 5.81
N PRO A 91 15.25 42.48 5.22
CA PRO A 91 15.15 42.41 3.77
C PRO A 91 14.81 43.78 3.17
N ALA A 92 15.51 44.18 2.12
CA ALA A 92 15.30 45.48 1.46
C ALA A 92 13.88 45.66 0.91
N ASN A 93 13.21 44.55 0.53
CA ASN A 93 11.84 44.56 0.00
C ASN A 93 10.76 44.27 1.07
N GLY A 94 11.12 44.17 2.34
CA GLY A 94 10.20 43.84 3.45
C GLY A 94 9.68 42.43 3.49
N LYS A 95 9.97 41.55 2.51
CA LYS A 95 9.50 40.17 2.45
C LYS A 95 10.61 39.19 2.87
N TRP A 96 10.27 38.23 3.76
CA TRP A 96 11.16 37.23 4.26
C TRP A 96 11.09 35.94 3.39
N GLU A 97 11.45 36.08 2.14
CA GLU A 97 11.55 34.97 1.18
C GLU A 97 12.92 34.97 0.51
N LEU A 98 13.43 33.83 0.16
CA LEU A 98 14.70 33.69 -0.55
C LEU A 98 14.44 33.71 -2.04
N VAL A 99 14.87 34.73 -2.68
CA VAL A 99 14.83 34.89 -4.14
C VAL A 99 16.24 35.18 -4.66
N PRO A 100 16.55 34.82 -5.90
CA PRO A 100 17.82 35.19 -6.50
C PRO A 100 18.08 36.72 -6.44
N ARG A 101 19.34 37.10 -6.17
CA ARG A 101 19.80 38.52 -6.09
C ARG A 101 19.10 39.35 -5.02
N LYS A 102 18.64 38.72 -3.92
CA LYS A 102 18.05 39.43 -2.81
C LYS A 102 19.05 40.31 -2.09
N VAL A 103 18.64 41.52 -1.79
CA VAL A 103 19.44 42.53 -1.02
C VAL A 103 18.95 42.56 0.42
N TRP A 104 19.90 42.54 1.35
CA TRP A 104 19.67 42.62 2.77
C TRP A 104 20.35 43.88 3.34
N TRP A 105 19.66 44.54 4.24
CA TRP A 105 20.19 45.71 4.96
C TRP A 105 20.61 45.25 6.35
N THR A 106 21.78 45.73 6.81
CA THR A 106 22.20 45.58 8.19
C THR A 106 21.57 46.68 9.07
N LYS A 107 21.18 46.33 10.28
CA LYS A 107 20.73 47.31 11.24
C LYS A 107 21.90 48.12 11.80
N PRO A 108 21.68 49.39 12.26
CA PRO A 108 22.71 50.16 12.91
C PRO A 108 23.19 49.48 14.20
N ASN A 109 24.47 49.60 14.52
CA ASN A 109 25.17 49.04 15.68
C ASN A 109 25.44 47.54 15.66
N VAL A 110 25.51 46.94 14.48
CA VAL A 110 25.83 45.53 14.27
C VAL A 110 27.30 45.39 13.85
N THR A 111 28.03 44.45 14.44
CA THR A 111 29.43 44.14 14.07
C THR A 111 29.48 43.28 12.80
N VAL A 112 30.65 43.27 12.11
CA VAL A 112 30.85 42.43 10.92
C VAL A 112 30.70 40.95 11.25
N ASP A 113 31.12 40.53 12.43
CA ASP A 113 31.01 39.15 12.91
C ASP A 113 29.55 38.72 13.11
N ASP A 114 28.70 39.64 13.55
CA ASP A 114 27.27 39.37 13.72
C ASP A 114 26.57 39.22 12.35
N VAL A 115 27.02 39.96 11.34
CA VAL A 115 26.51 39.82 9.96
C VAL A 115 26.87 38.46 9.39
N ASN A 116 28.07 37.96 9.61
CA ASN A 116 28.49 36.62 9.18
C ASN A 116 27.68 35.48 9.84
N LYS A 117 27.17 35.72 11.04
CA LYS A 117 26.31 34.81 11.79
C LYS A 117 24.81 35.06 11.59
N ALA A 118 24.45 36.03 10.76
CA ALA A 118 23.05 36.38 10.55
C ALA A 118 22.24 35.29 9.85
N PHE A 119 22.91 34.42 9.10
CA PHE A 119 22.34 33.27 8.41
C PHE A 119 22.96 31.98 8.91
N THR A 120 22.13 31.07 9.40
CA THR A 120 22.54 29.68 9.69
C THR A 120 21.82 28.76 8.75
N ILE A 121 22.57 27.96 8.00
CA ILE A 121 22.04 27.00 7.04
C ILE A 121 21.95 25.64 7.72
N VAL A 122 20.76 25.07 7.77
CA VAL A 122 20.52 23.71 8.27
C VAL A 122 20.16 22.82 7.08
N ASN A 123 21.03 21.88 6.79
CA ASN A 123 20.79 20.87 5.76
C ASN A 123 20.17 19.62 6.40
N ILE A 124 18.99 19.25 5.93
CA ILE A 124 18.34 17.98 6.32
C ILE A 124 18.87 16.89 5.43
N GLN A 125 19.39 15.82 6.04
CA GLN A 125 19.90 14.68 5.30
C GLN A 125 18.79 13.96 4.53
N THR A 126 19.12 13.55 3.32
CA THR A 126 18.26 12.71 2.49
C THR A 126 18.41 11.25 2.92
N LEU A 127 17.35 10.63 3.43
CA LEU A 127 17.30 9.22 3.83
C LEU A 127 16.55 8.37 2.79
N GLN A 128 16.61 8.74 1.53
CA GLN A 128 15.82 8.10 0.47
C GLN A 128 16.20 6.63 0.27
N GLN A 129 17.48 6.28 0.38
CA GLN A 129 17.91 4.89 0.18
C GLN A 129 17.35 3.95 1.25
N GLU A 130 17.39 4.35 2.52
CA GLU A 130 16.82 3.59 3.63
C GLU A 130 15.30 3.48 3.52
N LEU A 131 14.64 4.55 3.12
CA LEU A 131 13.19 4.57 2.93
C LEU A 131 12.75 3.71 1.74
N MET A 132 13.53 3.69 0.65
CA MET A 132 13.30 2.79 -0.49
C MET A 132 13.47 1.33 -0.08
N ALA A 133 14.46 1.00 0.73
CA ALA A 133 14.64 -0.35 1.25
C ALA A 133 13.44 -0.82 2.11
N ILE A 134 12.84 0.10 2.89
CA ILE A 134 11.61 -0.18 3.64
C ILE A 134 10.42 -0.44 2.68
N LEU A 135 10.30 0.32 1.60
CA LEU A 135 9.27 0.10 0.59
C LEU A 135 9.43 -1.28 -0.07
N ASP A 136 10.64 -1.64 -0.48
CA ASP A 136 10.96 -2.95 -1.07
C ASP A 136 10.63 -4.10 -0.11
N LEU A 137 10.88 -3.91 1.19
CA LEU A 137 10.50 -4.88 2.21
C LEU A 137 8.98 -5.11 2.27
N TRP A 138 8.18 -4.04 2.18
CA TRP A 138 6.72 -4.16 2.17
C TRP A 138 6.19 -4.80 0.89
N LEU A 139 6.80 -4.51 -0.26
CA LEU A 139 6.46 -5.15 -1.54
C LEU A 139 6.76 -6.65 -1.49
N LYS A 140 7.94 -7.03 -1.00
CA LYS A 140 8.31 -8.44 -0.82
C LYS A 140 7.37 -9.16 0.15
N ARG A 141 6.98 -8.52 1.25
CA ARG A 141 5.98 -9.10 2.17
C ARG A 141 4.60 -9.28 1.51
N ALA A 142 4.23 -8.42 0.57
CA ALA A 142 2.99 -8.58 -0.18
C ALA A 142 3.05 -9.81 -1.10
N GLU A 143 4.18 -10.06 -1.76
CA GLU A 143 4.43 -11.27 -2.55
C GLU A 143 4.36 -12.53 -1.70
N ASP A 144 5.06 -12.54 -0.57
CA ASP A 144 5.06 -13.66 0.37
C ASP A 144 3.65 -13.95 0.92
N ALA A 145 2.88 -12.90 1.25
CA ALA A 145 1.53 -13.03 1.80
C ALA A 145 0.50 -13.55 0.78
N THR A 146 0.70 -13.27 -0.50
CA THR A 146 -0.22 -13.70 -1.57
C THR A 146 0.20 -14.97 -2.26
N GLY A 147 1.47 -15.39 -2.10
CA GLY A 147 2.05 -16.48 -2.87
C GLY A 147 2.18 -16.18 -4.37
N LEU A 148 1.98 -14.93 -4.78
CA LEU A 148 2.06 -14.47 -6.18
C LEU A 148 3.36 -13.68 -6.41
N PRO A 149 4.48 -14.33 -6.75
CA PRO A 149 5.72 -13.62 -7.04
C PRO A 149 5.57 -12.75 -8.29
N MET A 150 6.31 -11.64 -8.34
CA MET A 150 6.29 -10.68 -9.46
C MET A 150 6.46 -11.33 -10.83
N LEU A 151 7.18 -12.44 -10.89
CA LEU A 151 7.40 -13.18 -12.12
C LEU A 151 6.10 -13.73 -12.72
N LEU A 152 5.17 -14.20 -11.89
CA LEU A 152 3.84 -14.68 -12.32
C LEU A 152 2.92 -13.53 -12.74
N GLN A 153 3.19 -12.32 -12.28
CA GLN A 153 2.45 -11.11 -12.67
C GLN A 153 2.95 -10.51 -13.99
N GLY A 154 3.89 -11.17 -14.69
CA GLY A 154 4.46 -10.71 -15.94
C GLY A 154 5.45 -9.54 -15.81
N GLN A 155 5.84 -9.19 -14.59
CA GLN A 155 6.92 -8.22 -14.40
C GLN A 155 8.28 -8.91 -14.58
N GLN A 156 9.19 -8.23 -15.28
CA GLN A 156 10.56 -8.70 -15.46
C GLN A 156 11.31 -8.65 -14.10
N GLY A 157 11.11 -9.70 -13.29
CA GLY A 157 11.98 -9.98 -12.17
C GLY A 157 13.28 -10.65 -12.65
N LYS A 158 14.24 -10.82 -11.77
CA LYS A 158 15.43 -11.62 -12.03
C LYS A 158 15.00 -13.07 -12.24
N ALA A 159 14.73 -13.44 -13.51
CA ALA A 159 14.35 -14.80 -13.84
C ALA A 159 15.51 -15.74 -13.49
N PRO A 160 15.24 -16.94 -12.96
CA PRO A 160 16.27 -17.95 -12.80
C PRO A 160 16.92 -18.26 -14.15
N ASP A 161 18.24 -18.32 -14.19
CA ASP A 161 19.01 -18.56 -15.42
C ASP A 161 18.83 -19.97 -16.02
N THR A 162 18.03 -20.82 -15.38
CA THR A 162 17.81 -22.22 -15.80
C THR A 162 16.34 -22.54 -15.95
N VAL A 163 16.01 -23.36 -16.95
CA VAL A 163 14.64 -23.87 -17.21
C VAL A 163 14.07 -24.60 -15.98
N GLY A 164 14.89 -25.35 -15.23
CA GLY A 164 14.48 -26.03 -13.99
C GLY A 164 14.12 -25.04 -12.88
N GLY A 165 14.85 -23.94 -12.75
CA GLY A 165 14.51 -22.86 -11.82
C GLY A 165 13.17 -22.20 -12.14
N MET A 166 12.87 -21.99 -13.40
CA MET A 166 11.58 -21.48 -13.88
C MET A 166 10.43 -22.46 -13.59
N GLN A 167 10.64 -23.76 -13.79
CA GLN A 167 9.65 -24.78 -13.48
C GLN A 167 9.32 -24.86 -11.99
N ILE A 168 10.34 -24.79 -11.11
CA ILE A 168 10.16 -24.80 -9.66
C ILE A 168 9.36 -23.56 -9.23
N LEU A 169 9.67 -22.38 -9.79
CA LEU A 169 8.99 -21.13 -9.47
C LEU A 169 7.52 -21.15 -9.90
N ASN A 170 7.25 -21.70 -11.09
CA ASN A 170 5.89 -21.87 -11.61
C ASN A 170 5.09 -22.87 -10.78
N ASN A 171 5.70 -24.00 -10.40
CA ASN A 171 5.05 -25.01 -9.56
C ASN A 171 4.73 -24.47 -8.16
N ASN A 172 5.64 -23.71 -7.57
CA ASN A 172 5.38 -23.08 -6.26
C ASN A 172 4.27 -22.00 -6.33
N GLY A 173 4.15 -21.29 -7.46
CA GLY A 173 3.08 -20.33 -7.67
C GLY A 173 1.72 -20.93 -7.99
N THR A 174 1.66 -22.20 -8.44
CA THR A 174 0.41 -22.92 -8.74
C THR A 174 -0.04 -23.85 -7.61
N SER A 175 0.75 -24.01 -6.57
CA SER A 175 0.46 -24.88 -5.40
C SER A 175 -0.16 -24.12 -4.21
N VAL A 176 -0.61 -22.87 -4.42
CA VAL A 176 -1.30 -22.05 -3.41
C VAL A 176 -2.80 -22.17 -3.57
#